data_f458412a53d3ccd33227c1322bd47877
#
_entry.id   f458412a53d3ccd33227c1322bd47877
#
_cell.length_a   1.000
_cell.length_b   1.000
_cell.length_c   1.000
_cell.angle_alpha   90.00
_cell.angle_beta   90.00
_cell.angle_gamma   90.00
#
_symmetry.space_group_name_H-M   'P 1'
#
loop_
_entity.id
_entity.type
_entity.pdbx_description
1 polymer ?
#
loop_
_entity_poly.entity_id
_entity_poly.type
_entity_poly.pdbx_seq_one_letter_code
_entity_poly.pdbx_strand_id
1 'polypeptide(L)' 'MKNFYLNGQKYCTDDEFTLLDLLYYFDYNISLLVVEYNAFISTKKDWKNIIIANNDVIEIVTIVGGG' A
#
# COMPACT_ATOMS: atom_id res chain seq x y z
N MET A 1 -13.71 -13.05 1.61
CA MET A 1 -12.25 -12.97 1.38
C MET A 1 -11.97 -11.95 0.28
N LYS A 2 -11.02 -11.10 0.48
CA LYS A 2 -10.63 -10.15 -0.55
C LYS A 2 -9.21 -10.40 -1.02
N ASN A 3 -9.00 -10.17 -2.32
CA ASN A 3 -7.68 -10.28 -2.94
C ASN A 3 -7.17 -8.89 -3.24
N PHE A 4 -5.88 -8.69 -3.09
CA PHE A 4 -5.25 -7.46 -3.51
C PHE A 4 -3.86 -7.77 -4.05
N TYR A 5 -3.28 -6.81 -4.75
CA TYR A 5 -1.97 -6.99 -5.37
C TYR A 5 -1.02 -5.94 -4.82
N LEU A 6 0.16 -6.38 -4.42
CA LEU A 6 1.21 -5.52 -3.92
C LEU A 6 2.46 -5.79 -4.74
N ASN A 7 2.88 -4.79 -5.51
CA ASN A 7 4.03 -4.91 -6.40
C ASN A 7 3.97 -6.17 -7.27
N GLY A 8 2.80 -6.41 -7.85
CA GLY A 8 2.58 -7.52 -8.76
C GLY A 8 2.30 -8.86 -8.09
N GLN A 9 2.39 -8.94 -6.78
CA GLN A 9 2.14 -10.18 -6.06
C GLN A 9 0.76 -10.18 -5.43
N LYS A 10 0.05 -11.30 -5.58
CA LYS A 10 -1.31 -11.44 -5.06
C LYS A 10 -1.30 -11.89 -3.61
N TYR A 11 -2.14 -11.23 -2.82
CA TYR A 11 -2.39 -11.58 -1.42
C TYR A 11 -3.88 -11.70 -1.19
N CYS A 12 -4.26 -12.49 -0.18
CA CYS A 12 -5.65 -12.69 0.22
C CYS A 12 -5.79 -12.42 1.70
N THR A 13 -6.90 -11.80 2.08
CA THR A 13 -7.19 -11.57 3.50
C THR A 13 -8.68 -11.50 3.73
N ASP A 14 -9.11 -11.85 4.95
CA ASP A 14 -10.47 -11.63 5.41
C ASP A 14 -10.55 -10.39 6.31
N ASP A 15 -9.41 -9.85 6.69
CA ASP A 15 -9.36 -8.72 7.60
C ASP A 15 -9.63 -7.41 6.87
N GLU A 16 -10.18 -6.45 7.61
CA GLU A 16 -10.32 -5.10 7.12
C GLU A 16 -9.17 -4.26 7.67
N PHE A 17 -8.44 -3.60 6.77
CA PHE A 17 -7.29 -2.81 7.19
C PHE A 17 -7.04 -1.69 6.17
N THR A 18 -6.31 -0.68 6.64
CA THR A 18 -6.01 0.49 5.82
C THR A 18 -4.72 0.28 5.04
N LEU A 19 -4.51 1.16 4.06
CA LEU A 19 -3.24 1.18 3.32
C LEU A 19 -2.07 1.42 4.27
N LEU A 20 -2.24 2.28 5.28
CA LEU A 20 -1.19 2.51 6.28
C LEU A 20 -0.89 1.24 7.07
N ASP A 21 -1.93 0.50 7.46
CA ASP A 21 -1.74 -0.78 8.17
C ASP A 21 -0.94 -1.76 7.32
N LEU A 22 -1.22 -1.80 6.03
CA LEU A 22 -0.50 -2.67 5.10
C LEU A 22 0.99 -2.33 5.07
N LEU A 23 1.31 -1.04 5.01
CA LEU A 23 2.70 -0.60 4.97
C LEU A 23 3.45 -0.98 6.24
N TYR A 24 2.81 -0.87 7.39
CA TYR A 24 3.41 -1.32 8.65
C TYR A 24 3.55 -2.84 8.70
N TYR A 25 2.56 -3.55 8.22
CA TYR A 25 2.60 -5.00 8.23
C TYR A 25 3.79 -5.55 7.44
N PHE A 26 4.07 -4.95 6.29
CA PHE A 26 5.20 -5.37 5.44
C PHE A 26 6.51 -4.65 5.79
N ASP A 27 6.50 -3.91 6.90
CA ASP A 27 7.71 -3.30 7.46
C ASP A 27 8.37 -2.26 6.55
N TYR A 28 7.57 -1.52 5.80
CA TYR A 28 8.09 -0.44 4.99
C TYR A 28 8.45 0.77 5.84
N ASN A 29 9.50 1.48 5.42
CA ASN A 29 9.84 2.77 6.01
C ASN A 29 8.97 3.83 5.36
N ILE A 30 7.89 4.24 6.04
CA ILE A 30 6.87 5.10 5.47
C ILE A 30 7.36 6.51 5.13
N SER A 31 8.53 6.92 5.63
CA SER A 31 9.07 8.24 5.30
C SER A 31 9.73 8.28 3.94
N LEU A 32 9.94 7.14 3.30
CA LEU A 32 10.71 7.02 2.07
C LEU A 32 9.92 6.36 0.93
N LEU A 33 8.61 6.48 0.95
CA LEU A 33 7.78 5.75 -0.01
C LEU A 33 7.03 6.67 -0.96
N VAL A 34 6.87 6.18 -2.18
CA VAL A 34 5.85 6.65 -3.11
C VAL A 34 4.89 5.48 -3.31
N VAL A 35 3.61 5.71 -3.10
CA VAL A 35 2.59 4.67 -3.20
C VAL A 35 1.61 5.02 -4.31
N GLU A 36 1.44 4.10 -5.25
CA GLU A 36 0.35 4.15 -6.23
C GLU A 36 -0.75 3.24 -5.76
N TYR A 37 -1.94 3.78 -5.64
CA TYR A 37 -3.12 3.03 -5.26
C TYR A 37 -4.08 3.05 -6.43
N ASN A 38 -4.27 1.89 -7.07
CA ASN A 38 -5.12 1.75 -8.27
C ASN A 38 -4.74 2.77 -9.36
N ALA A 39 -3.42 2.83 -9.64
CA ALA A 39 -2.81 3.66 -10.68
C ALA A 39 -2.76 5.17 -10.38
N PHE A 40 -3.16 5.59 -9.18
CA PHE A 40 -3.04 6.98 -8.77
C PHE A 40 -2.08 7.11 -7.61
N ILE A 41 -1.27 8.16 -7.62
CA ILE A 41 -0.37 8.41 -6.49
C ILE A 41 -1.20 8.83 -5.28
N SER A 42 -1.02 8.10 -4.18
CA SER A 42 -1.68 8.38 -2.93
C SER A 42 -0.73 9.11 -1.99
N THR A 43 -1.14 10.25 -1.46
CA THR A 43 -0.31 11.00 -0.54
C THR A 43 -0.36 10.40 0.86
N LYS A 44 0.70 10.57 1.60
CA LYS A 44 0.89 9.97 2.92
C LYS A 44 -0.28 10.27 3.87
N LYS A 45 -0.83 11.47 3.81
CA LYS A 45 -1.93 11.87 4.70
C LYS A 45 -3.20 11.06 4.49
N ASP A 46 -3.36 10.44 3.32
CA ASP A 46 -4.56 9.68 2.98
C ASP A 46 -4.47 8.21 3.33
N TRP A 47 -3.27 7.69 3.59
CA TRP A 47 -3.06 6.25 3.78
C TRP A 47 -3.88 5.66 4.91
N LYS A 48 -4.08 6.42 5.98
CA LYS A 48 -4.85 5.95 7.15
C LYS A 48 -6.35 5.88 6.88
N ASN A 49 -6.82 6.52 5.80
CA ASN A 49 -8.24 6.58 5.46
C ASN A 49 -8.62 5.66 4.30
N ILE A 50 -7.64 5.06 3.64
CA ILE A 50 -7.90 4.17 2.51
C ILE A 50 -8.02 2.76 3.05
N ILE A 51 -9.19 2.17 2.92
CA ILE A 51 -9.42 0.78 3.30
C ILE A 51 -9.16 -0.10 2.09
N ILE A 52 -8.30 -1.09 2.24
CA ILE A 52 -7.97 -2.00 1.15
C ILE A 52 -9.22 -2.78 0.75
N ALA A 53 -9.51 -2.80 -0.53
CA ALA A 53 -10.70 -3.44 -1.07
C ALA A 53 -10.31 -4.58 -2.02
N ASN A 54 -11.29 -5.41 -2.34
CA ASN A 54 -11.06 -6.52 -3.26
C ASN A 54 -10.61 -6.00 -4.63
N ASN A 55 -9.57 -6.64 -5.16
CA ASN A 55 -8.96 -6.33 -6.45
C ASN A 55 -8.16 -5.02 -6.49
N ASP A 56 -7.84 -4.45 -5.33
CA ASP A 56 -6.96 -3.29 -5.29
C ASP A 56 -5.56 -3.64 -5.81
N VAL A 57 -4.97 -2.70 -6.53
CA VAL A 57 -3.61 -2.83 -7.06
C VAL A 57 -2.74 -1.74 -6.45
N ILE A 58 -1.74 -2.15 -5.71
CA ILE A 58 -0.86 -1.25 -4.95
C ILE A 58 0.56 -1.43 -5.43
N GLU A 59 1.19 -0.32 -5.82
CA GLU A 59 2.59 -0.30 -6.21
C GLU A 59 3.35 0.60 -5.25
N ILE A 60 4.43 0.10 -4.70
CA ILE A 60 5.24 0.83 -3.73
C ILE A 60 6.65 0.95 -4.25
N VAL A 61 7.14 2.18 -4.33
CA VAL A 61 8.53 2.46 -4.71
C VAL A 61 9.22 3.11 -3.52
N THR A 62 10.35 2.55 -3.13
CA THR A 62 11.17 3.12 -2.07
C THR A 62 12.11 4.16 -2.67
N ILE A 63 12.10 5.36 -2.11
CA ILE A 63 13.00 6.40 -2.54
C ILE A 63 14.34 6.16 -1.84
N VAL A 64 15.36 5.87 -2.63
CA VAL A 64 16.68 5.60 -2.08
C VAL A 64 17.63 6.72 -2.35
N GLY A 65 18.38 7.04 -1.33
CA GLY A 65 19.51 7.88 -1.45
C GLY A 65 19.16 9.28 -1.86
N GLY A 66 19.76 9.80 -2.68
CA GLY A 66 19.54 11.11 -3.14
C GLY A 66 19.99 12.14 -2.14
N GLY A 67 20.49 11.76 -1.21
CA GLY A 67 21.07 12.54 -0.16
C GLY A 67 20.88 13.95 -0.03
#